data_d284749acf76bdfd8c879b69514dafbc
#
_entry.id   d284749acf76bdfd8c879b69514dafbc
#
_cell.length_a   1.000
_cell.length_b   1.000
_cell.length_c   1.000
_cell.angle_alpha   90.00
_cell.angle_beta   90.00
_cell.angle_gamma   90.00
#
_symmetry.space_group_name_H-M   'P 1'
#
loop_
_entity.id
_entity.type
_entity.pdbx_description
1 polymer ?
#
loop_
_entity_poly.entity_id
_entity_poly.type
_entity_poly.pdbx_seq_one_letter_code
_entity_poly.pdbx_strand_id
1 'polypeptide(L)'
;LMKPVGEMGFDIAVGSMQRFGIPMGFGGPHAAFFAISEKYKRKIPGRIVGQSVDSQGNKALRLALQTREQHIRRDKATSNICTAQALLANMAGFYAAYHGAEGLKKIATRVLRYRQTLLLALKWCGLEVDESEGFDTVRFKGKKTIQDFNVRYEDGWTILSLDELTTLEEVLIIVHSQYDDIPFKITDISKKYEWLSTPMRKKPWLQQEVFTKYQSETNMMRYINELVSKDFSLVNGMMPLGSCTMKLNAASELMPVSWNEFANMHPFAPEDQTLGYQKIIFDLQEWLCDITGFADISLQPNAGSQGEYAGLLAIQEYHKGRGDHNRNVCLIPTSAHGTNPVSYTHLRAHETVGN
;
A
#
# COMPACT_ATOMS: atom_id res chain seq x y z
N LEU A 1 1.46 -17.56 -5.99
CA LEU A 1 2.01 -18.80 -5.51
C LEU A 1 0.93 -19.70 -4.90
N MET A 2 0.20 -19.18 -3.94
CA MET A 2 -0.85 -19.89 -3.21
C MET A 2 -2.17 -19.93 -3.98
N LYS A 3 -3.08 -20.81 -3.60
CA LYS A 3 -4.45 -20.91 -4.12
C LYS A 3 -5.15 -19.54 -3.97
N PRO A 4 -5.84 -19.04 -5.01
CA PRO A 4 -6.56 -17.76 -4.91
C PRO A 4 -7.66 -17.81 -3.85
N VAL A 5 -7.84 -16.71 -3.11
CA VAL A 5 -8.84 -16.62 -2.03
C VAL A 5 -10.27 -16.87 -2.51
N GLY A 6 -10.61 -16.47 -3.75
CA GLY A 6 -11.90 -16.80 -4.36
C GLY A 6 -12.13 -18.30 -4.57
N GLU A 7 -11.07 -19.08 -4.85
CA GLU A 7 -11.15 -20.55 -4.94
C GLU A 7 -11.18 -21.23 -3.57
N MET A 8 -10.89 -20.49 -2.50
CA MET A 8 -11.07 -20.93 -1.11
C MET A 8 -12.49 -20.66 -0.60
N GLY A 9 -13.35 -20.00 -1.39
CA GLY A 9 -14.74 -19.70 -1.04
C GLY A 9 -14.94 -18.32 -0.39
N PHE A 10 -13.95 -17.47 -0.35
CA PHE A 10 -14.10 -16.09 0.17
C PHE A 10 -14.77 -15.19 -0.87
N ASP A 11 -15.71 -14.39 -0.44
CA ASP A 11 -16.43 -13.44 -1.27
C ASP A 11 -15.72 -12.09 -1.44
N ILE A 12 -14.93 -11.73 -0.47
CA ILE A 12 -14.21 -10.44 -0.42
C ILE A 12 -12.78 -10.70 0.00
N ALA A 13 -11.84 -10.05 -0.67
CA ALA A 13 -10.43 -10.02 -0.29
C ALA A 13 -9.91 -8.58 -0.36
N VAL A 14 -9.22 -8.16 0.70
CA VAL A 14 -8.55 -6.86 0.80
C VAL A 14 -7.11 -7.07 1.23
N GLY A 15 -6.24 -6.16 0.84
CA GLY A 15 -4.85 -6.22 1.26
C GLY A 15 -4.02 -5.08 0.71
N SER A 16 -2.77 -5.02 1.17
CA SER A 16 -1.78 -4.06 0.69
C SER A 16 -1.10 -4.55 -0.58
N MET A 17 -0.78 -3.62 -1.47
CA MET A 17 0.07 -3.85 -2.64
C MET A 17 1.54 -3.48 -2.38
N GLN A 18 1.93 -3.24 -1.14
CA GLN A 18 3.30 -2.83 -0.79
C GLN A 18 4.36 -3.76 -1.37
N ARG A 19 4.13 -5.07 -1.37
CA ARG A 19 5.04 -6.07 -1.97
C ARG A 19 5.12 -6.04 -3.51
N PHE A 20 4.42 -5.10 -4.14
CA PHE A 20 4.50 -4.84 -5.57
C PHE A 20 5.32 -3.57 -5.85
N GLY A 21 6.49 -3.46 -5.23
CA GLY A 21 7.45 -2.39 -5.46
C GLY A 21 7.10 -1.05 -4.82
N ILE A 22 6.22 -1.03 -3.83
CA ILE A 22 5.84 0.19 -3.13
C ILE A 22 6.66 0.30 -1.84
N PRO A 23 7.43 1.38 -1.67
CA PRO A 23 8.27 1.55 -0.48
C PRO A 23 7.44 1.77 0.79
N MET A 24 8.02 1.49 1.94
CA MET A 24 7.41 1.75 3.25
C MET A 24 7.25 3.25 3.52
N GLY A 25 8.23 4.07 3.13
CA GLY A 25 8.18 5.53 3.16
C GLY A 25 7.71 6.13 4.47
N PHE A 26 8.14 5.59 5.60
CA PHE A 26 7.72 5.99 6.95
C PHE A 26 6.19 5.99 7.17
N GLY A 27 5.51 5.05 6.54
CA GLY A 27 4.07 4.83 6.74
C GLY A 27 3.13 5.47 5.74
N GLY A 28 3.62 6.15 4.74
CA GLY A 28 2.73 6.72 3.73
C GLY A 28 3.30 6.64 2.34
N PRO A 29 2.56 7.04 1.29
CA PRO A 29 1.20 6.60 1.05
C PRO A 29 1.13 5.13 0.62
N HIS A 30 -0.04 4.50 0.67
CA HIS A 30 -0.22 3.08 0.36
C HIS A 30 -1.00 2.84 -0.93
N ALA A 31 -0.73 1.71 -1.60
CA ALA A 31 -1.65 1.10 -2.54
C ALA A 31 -2.27 -0.14 -1.90
N ALA A 32 -3.54 -0.37 -2.19
CA ALA A 32 -4.28 -1.53 -1.71
C ALA A 32 -5.04 -2.20 -2.86
N PHE A 33 -5.41 -3.45 -2.67
CA PHE A 33 -6.37 -4.12 -3.52
C PHE A 33 -7.65 -4.42 -2.77
N PHE A 34 -8.75 -4.40 -3.52
CA PHE A 34 -10.07 -4.79 -3.05
C PHE A 34 -10.72 -5.66 -4.13
N ALA A 35 -10.83 -6.94 -3.88
CA ALA A 35 -11.42 -7.92 -4.79
C ALA A 35 -12.69 -8.50 -4.22
N ILE A 36 -13.71 -8.67 -5.06
CA ILE A 36 -15.02 -9.19 -4.67
C ILE A 36 -15.53 -10.23 -5.67
N SER A 37 -16.45 -11.08 -5.21
CA SER A 37 -17.20 -11.93 -6.09
C SER A 37 -18.23 -11.13 -6.92
N GLU A 38 -18.57 -11.62 -8.12
CA GLU A 38 -19.44 -10.93 -9.11
C GLU A 38 -20.78 -10.45 -8.52
N LYS A 39 -21.35 -11.18 -7.55
CA LYS A 39 -22.62 -10.83 -6.90
C LYS A 39 -22.60 -9.49 -6.17
N TYR A 40 -21.42 -9.00 -5.78
CA TYR A 40 -21.27 -7.74 -5.03
C TYR A 40 -20.82 -6.55 -5.90
N LYS A 41 -20.63 -6.72 -7.22
CA LYS A 41 -20.11 -5.66 -8.10
C LYS A 41 -20.83 -4.30 -8.02
N ARG A 42 -22.13 -4.31 -7.66
CA ARG A 42 -22.91 -3.08 -7.49
C ARG A 42 -22.77 -2.45 -6.09
N LYS A 43 -22.16 -3.16 -5.14
CA LYS A 43 -21.99 -2.70 -3.75
C LYS A 43 -20.54 -2.27 -3.44
N ILE A 44 -19.59 -2.58 -4.33
CA ILE A 44 -18.20 -2.20 -4.12
C ILE A 44 -18.05 -0.67 -4.09
N PRO A 45 -17.32 -0.09 -3.14
CA PRO A 45 -16.95 1.32 -3.18
C PRO A 45 -15.97 1.59 -4.34
N GLY A 46 -15.83 2.86 -4.70
CA GLY A 46 -14.91 3.29 -5.75
C GLY A 46 -15.49 3.15 -7.16
N ARG A 47 -14.69 3.57 -8.13
CA ARG A 47 -15.03 3.57 -9.54
C ARG A 47 -14.63 2.25 -10.18
N ILE A 48 -15.46 1.77 -11.09
CA ILE A 48 -15.17 0.58 -11.89
C ILE A 48 -15.00 1.03 -13.34
N VAL A 49 -13.90 0.62 -13.95
CA VAL A 49 -13.62 0.81 -15.37
C VAL A 49 -14.03 -0.46 -16.11
N GLY A 50 -14.87 -0.32 -17.13
CA GLY A 50 -15.28 -1.39 -18.01
C GLY A 50 -14.75 -1.20 -19.44
N GLN A 51 -14.62 -2.29 -20.17
CA GLN A 51 -14.30 -2.26 -21.59
C GLN A 51 -15.59 -2.08 -22.40
N SER A 52 -15.56 -1.16 -23.35
CA SER A 52 -16.60 -0.88 -24.34
C SER A 52 -15.96 -0.80 -25.73
N VAL A 53 -16.70 -0.26 -26.69
CA VAL A 53 -16.20 0.09 -28.02
C VAL A 53 -16.49 1.57 -28.29
N ASP A 54 -15.61 2.21 -29.03
CA ASP A 54 -15.80 3.58 -29.53
C ASP A 54 -16.71 3.61 -30.76
N SER A 55 -16.93 4.79 -31.32
CA SER A 55 -17.74 4.99 -32.54
C SER A 55 -17.16 4.34 -33.78
N GLN A 56 -15.89 3.97 -33.77
CA GLN A 56 -15.17 3.31 -34.85
C GLN A 56 -15.03 1.80 -34.66
N GLY A 57 -15.60 1.26 -33.56
CA GLY A 57 -15.52 -0.17 -33.22
C GLY A 57 -14.25 -0.60 -32.48
N ASN A 58 -13.35 0.34 -32.13
CA ASN A 58 -12.15 0.01 -31.37
C ASN A 58 -12.48 -0.19 -29.88
N LYS A 59 -11.66 -0.98 -29.19
CA LYS A 59 -11.75 -1.15 -27.75
C LYS A 59 -11.53 0.19 -27.02
N ALA A 60 -12.48 0.55 -26.17
CA ALA A 60 -12.41 1.77 -25.36
C ALA A 60 -12.71 1.45 -23.89
N LEU A 61 -12.01 2.15 -22.99
CA LEU A 61 -12.25 2.07 -21.56
C LEU A 61 -13.18 3.19 -21.11
N ARG A 62 -14.12 2.87 -20.24
CA ARG A 62 -15.04 3.86 -19.67
C ARG A 62 -15.45 3.50 -18.25
N LEU A 63 -15.92 4.48 -17.48
CA LEU A 63 -16.56 4.21 -16.20
C LEU A 63 -17.82 3.37 -16.39
N ALA A 64 -17.94 2.32 -15.61
CA ALA A 64 -19.08 1.40 -15.61
C ALA A 64 -19.84 1.49 -14.27
N LEU A 65 -21.16 1.17 -14.32
CA LEU A 65 -22.04 1.16 -13.14
C LEU A 65 -22.12 2.52 -12.41
N GLN A 66 -22.05 3.62 -13.13
CA GLN A 66 -22.10 4.99 -12.59
C GLN A 66 -23.36 5.33 -11.79
N THR A 67 -24.47 4.57 -11.99
CA THR A 67 -25.73 4.78 -11.25
C THR A 67 -25.62 4.63 -9.74
N ARG A 68 -24.50 4.18 -9.21
CA ARG A 68 -24.18 4.10 -7.78
C ARG A 68 -23.38 5.28 -7.26
N GLU A 69 -22.95 6.17 -8.14
CA GLU A 69 -22.16 7.37 -7.81
C GLU A 69 -23.00 8.43 -7.09
N GLN A 70 -22.30 9.24 -6.25
CA GLN A 70 -22.94 10.25 -5.41
C GLN A 70 -23.64 11.34 -6.23
N HIS A 71 -23.09 11.77 -7.36
CA HIS A 71 -23.70 12.78 -8.22
C HIS A 71 -25.04 12.31 -8.85
N ILE A 72 -25.32 10.99 -8.85
CA ILE A 72 -26.59 10.43 -9.33
C ILE A 72 -27.51 10.06 -8.16
N ARG A 73 -27.00 9.36 -7.16
CA ARG A 73 -27.80 8.76 -6.07
C ARG A 73 -27.83 9.59 -4.79
N ARG A 74 -27.02 10.63 -4.69
CA ARG A 74 -26.92 11.51 -3.52
C ARG A 74 -26.64 10.68 -2.25
N ASP A 75 -27.49 10.79 -1.24
CA ASP A 75 -27.42 10.07 0.04
C ASP A 75 -27.50 8.55 -0.07
N LYS A 76 -28.07 8.03 -1.18
CA LYS A 76 -28.19 6.58 -1.46
C LYS A 76 -27.02 6.03 -2.28
N ALA A 77 -25.97 6.81 -2.50
CA ALA A 77 -24.82 6.37 -3.25
C ALA A 77 -24.02 5.30 -2.48
N THR A 78 -23.49 4.33 -3.21
CA THR A 78 -22.59 3.31 -2.66
C THR A 78 -21.12 3.58 -3.00
N SER A 79 -20.83 4.66 -3.73
CA SER A 79 -19.50 5.05 -4.16
C SER A 79 -19.25 6.51 -3.84
N ASN A 80 -18.54 6.77 -2.76
CA ASN A 80 -18.23 8.11 -2.23
C ASN A 80 -16.73 8.40 -2.20
N ILE A 81 -15.90 7.67 -2.97
CA ILE A 81 -14.47 7.88 -3.00
C ILE A 81 -14.16 9.09 -3.88
N CYS A 82 -13.52 10.09 -3.29
CA CYS A 82 -13.07 11.30 -4.00
C CYS A 82 -11.65 11.15 -4.52
N THR A 83 -10.69 10.78 -3.65
CA THR A 83 -9.27 10.66 -3.96
C THR A 83 -8.85 9.21 -3.98
N ALA A 84 -8.13 8.80 -5.02
CA ALA A 84 -7.53 7.49 -5.16
C ALA A 84 -6.00 7.60 -5.27
N GLN A 85 -5.28 6.63 -4.72
CA GLN A 85 -3.81 6.54 -4.80
C GLN A 85 -3.39 6.00 -6.18
N ALA A 86 -3.59 6.80 -7.23
CA ALA A 86 -3.37 6.37 -8.61
C ALA A 86 -1.90 6.09 -8.93
N LEU A 87 -0.96 6.90 -8.45
CA LEU A 87 0.47 6.71 -8.72
C LEU A 87 0.96 5.35 -8.21
N LEU A 88 0.64 5.01 -6.97
CA LEU A 88 1.06 3.74 -6.36
C LEU A 88 0.35 2.54 -6.98
N ALA A 89 -0.91 2.70 -7.39
CA ALA A 89 -1.63 1.67 -8.14
C ALA A 89 -0.94 1.43 -9.50
N ASN A 90 -0.48 2.48 -10.18
CA ASN A 90 0.29 2.37 -11.42
C ASN A 90 1.64 1.68 -11.18
N MET A 91 2.37 2.06 -10.13
CA MET A 91 3.63 1.40 -9.76
C MET A 91 3.43 -0.10 -9.54
N ALA A 92 2.41 -0.51 -8.79
CA ALA A 92 2.07 -1.92 -8.58
C ALA A 92 1.71 -2.63 -9.91
N GLY A 93 1.00 -1.94 -10.80
CA GLY A 93 0.68 -2.44 -12.14
C GLY A 93 1.92 -2.65 -13.01
N PHE A 94 2.84 -1.68 -13.02
CA PHE A 94 4.12 -1.78 -13.74
C PHE A 94 5.02 -2.87 -13.16
N TYR A 95 5.07 -3.02 -11.85
CA TYR A 95 5.79 -4.12 -11.19
C TYR A 95 5.27 -5.47 -11.67
N ALA A 96 3.94 -5.64 -11.69
CA ALA A 96 3.33 -6.87 -12.20
C ALA A 96 3.61 -7.09 -13.70
N ALA A 97 3.59 -6.04 -14.52
CA ALA A 97 3.88 -6.13 -15.94
C ALA A 97 5.37 -6.47 -16.21
N TYR A 98 6.28 -5.90 -15.42
CA TYR A 98 7.71 -6.16 -15.55
C TYR A 98 8.10 -7.58 -15.17
N HIS A 99 7.61 -8.06 -14.04
CA HIS A 99 7.94 -9.40 -13.55
C HIS A 99 7.13 -10.52 -14.19
N GLY A 100 5.90 -10.25 -14.60
CA GLY A 100 4.98 -11.24 -15.11
C GLY A 100 4.68 -12.36 -14.11
N ALA A 101 3.96 -13.39 -14.53
CA ALA A 101 3.57 -14.51 -13.66
C ALA A 101 4.80 -15.26 -13.12
N GLU A 102 5.77 -15.55 -13.98
CA GLU A 102 6.95 -16.35 -13.60
C GLU A 102 7.92 -15.55 -12.70
N GLY A 103 8.11 -14.25 -12.95
CA GLY A 103 8.94 -13.40 -12.10
C GLY A 103 8.35 -13.26 -10.69
N LEU A 104 7.06 -12.98 -10.58
CA LEU A 104 6.37 -12.91 -9.28
C LEU A 104 6.41 -14.24 -8.53
N LYS A 105 6.28 -15.37 -9.25
CA LYS A 105 6.43 -16.70 -8.66
C LYS A 105 7.84 -16.91 -8.12
N LYS A 106 8.88 -16.53 -8.87
CA LYS A 106 10.28 -16.63 -8.41
C LYS A 106 10.53 -15.79 -7.15
N ILE A 107 10.02 -14.55 -7.10
CA ILE A 107 10.13 -13.66 -5.94
C ILE A 107 9.48 -14.32 -4.71
N ALA A 108 8.22 -14.72 -4.82
CA ALA A 108 7.49 -15.34 -3.72
C ALA A 108 8.14 -16.66 -3.25
N THR A 109 8.65 -17.46 -4.19
CA THR A 109 9.38 -18.69 -3.90
C THR A 109 10.65 -18.41 -3.10
N ARG A 110 11.40 -17.34 -3.45
CA ARG A 110 12.62 -16.96 -2.74
C ARG A 110 12.33 -16.56 -1.29
N VAL A 111 11.30 -15.72 -1.05
CA VAL A 111 10.90 -15.33 0.30
C VAL A 111 10.54 -16.55 1.14
N LEU A 112 9.69 -17.41 0.62
CA LEU A 112 9.28 -18.64 1.32
C LEU A 112 10.49 -19.55 1.61
N ARG A 113 11.41 -19.70 0.67
CA ARG A 113 12.62 -20.48 0.83
C ARG A 113 13.53 -19.91 1.92
N TYR A 114 13.70 -18.59 1.98
CA TYR A 114 14.50 -17.96 3.04
C TYR A 114 13.86 -18.14 4.41
N ARG A 115 12.53 -17.99 4.50
CA ARG A 115 11.80 -18.31 5.73
C ARG A 115 12.08 -19.70 6.22
N GLN A 116 11.96 -20.69 5.35
CA GLN A 116 12.18 -22.09 5.69
C GLN A 116 13.65 -22.37 6.08
N THR A 117 14.58 -21.77 5.33
CA THR A 117 16.01 -21.90 5.64
C THR A 117 16.31 -21.35 7.04
N LEU A 118 15.74 -20.18 7.38
CA LEU A 118 15.92 -19.58 8.70
C LEU A 118 15.33 -20.46 9.81
N LEU A 119 14.09 -20.92 9.64
CA LEU A 119 13.43 -21.80 10.62
C LEU A 119 14.24 -23.09 10.88
N LEU A 120 14.69 -23.75 9.82
CA LEU A 120 15.48 -24.98 9.93
C LEU A 120 16.85 -24.71 10.58
N ALA A 121 17.51 -23.61 10.22
CA ALA A 121 18.78 -23.22 10.81
C ALA A 121 18.65 -22.97 12.32
N LEU A 122 17.65 -22.20 12.73
CA LEU A 122 17.38 -21.92 14.14
C LEU A 122 17.01 -23.19 14.94
N LYS A 123 16.19 -24.07 14.34
CA LYS A 123 15.84 -25.37 14.93
C LYS A 123 17.07 -26.28 15.10
N TRP A 124 17.96 -26.33 14.10
CA TRP A 124 19.21 -27.11 14.19
C TRP A 124 20.18 -26.54 15.23
N CYS A 125 20.11 -25.24 15.48
CA CYS A 125 20.80 -24.62 16.61
C CYS A 125 20.12 -24.86 17.97
N GLY A 126 19.06 -25.67 18.02
CA GLY A 126 18.37 -26.06 19.26
C GLY A 126 17.45 -24.99 19.82
N LEU A 127 17.01 -24.02 19.00
CA LEU A 127 16.00 -23.04 19.41
C LEU A 127 14.59 -23.61 19.21
N GLU A 128 13.68 -23.20 20.09
CA GLU A 128 12.24 -23.41 19.91
C GLU A 128 11.75 -22.48 18.81
N VAL A 129 11.16 -23.05 17.75
CA VAL A 129 10.62 -22.31 16.61
C VAL A 129 9.14 -22.59 16.43
N ASP A 130 8.38 -21.61 15.97
CA ASP A 130 6.98 -21.80 15.57
C ASP A 130 6.93 -22.44 14.18
N GLU A 131 6.59 -23.71 14.14
CA GLU A 131 6.48 -24.50 12.90
C GLU A 131 5.15 -24.30 12.17
N SER A 132 4.29 -23.41 12.64
CA SER A 132 3.02 -23.11 11.97
C SER A 132 3.24 -22.65 10.52
N GLU A 133 2.28 -22.98 9.67
CA GLU A 133 2.32 -22.55 8.27
C GLU A 133 2.33 -21.04 8.16
N GLY A 134 3.24 -20.49 7.37
CA GLY A 134 3.36 -19.05 7.12
C GLY A 134 4.14 -18.80 5.83
N PHE A 135 4.01 -17.59 5.31
CA PHE A 135 4.67 -17.22 4.05
C PHE A 135 6.05 -16.60 4.27
N ASP A 136 6.17 -15.65 5.16
CA ASP A 136 7.34 -14.79 5.34
C ASP A 136 7.74 -14.60 6.80
N THR A 137 6.81 -14.78 7.73
CA THR A 137 7.02 -14.50 9.15
C THR A 137 7.66 -15.69 9.85
N VAL A 138 8.67 -15.42 10.67
CA VAL A 138 9.40 -16.36 11.50
C VAL A 138 9.23 -15.98 12.95
N ARG A 139 8.91 -16.97 13.80
CA ARG A 139 8.82 -16.83 15.26
C ARG A 139 9.70 -17.88 15.93
N PHE A 140 10.51 -17.44 16.87
CA PHE A 140 11.37 -18.32 17.63
C PHE A 140 11.69 -17.75 19.02
N LYS A 141 12.07 -18.61 19.96
CA LYS A 141 12.56 -18.16 21.26
C LYS A 141 14.07 -17.92 21.19
N GLY A 142 14.44 -16.68 21.00
CA GLY A 142 15.84 -16.25 20.89
C GLY A 142 16.57 -16.29 22.24
N LYS A 143 17.85 -16.57 22.21
CA LYS A 143 18.75 -16.51 23.38
C LYS A 143 19.40 -15.14 23.57
N LYS A 144 19.58 -14.43 22.46
CA LYS A 144 20.22 -13.11 22.39
C LYS A 144 19.34 -12.13 21.62
N THR A 145 19.41 -10.85 21.97
CA THR A 145 18.77 -9.79 21.20
C THR A 145 19.47 -9.62 19.85
N ILE A 146 18.69 -9.46 18.77
CA ILE A 146 19.19 -9.13 17.44
C ILE A 146 19.47 -7.63 17.41
N GLN A 147 20.69 -7.22 17.11
CA GLN A 147 21.09 -5.81 17.10
C GLN A 147 21.06 -5.19 15.69
N ASP A 148 21.30 -6.01 14.66
CA ASP A 148 21.43 -5.54 13.28
C ASP A 148 20.10 -5.29 12.58
N PHE A 149 18.98 -5.77 13.16
CA PHE A 149 17.65 -5.66 12.59
C PHE A 149 16.60 -5.27 13.62
N ASN A 150 15.65 -4.46 13.22
CA ASN A 150 14.45 -4.18 14.01
C ASN A 150 13.52 -5.38 13.96
N VAL A 151 13.37 -6.06 15.08
CA VAL A 151 12.50 -7.23 15.24
C VAL A 151 11.52 -7.00 16.40
N ARG A 152 10.38 -7.68 16.36
CA ARG A 152 9.39 -7.60 17.44
C ARG A 152 9.68 -8.65 18.51
N TYR A 153 9.63 -8.23 19.76
CA TYR A 153 9.70 -9.11 20.92
C TYR A 153 8.33 -9.12 21.62
N GLU A 154 7.71 -10.28 21.74
CA GLU A 154 6.37 -10.44 22.30
C GLU A 154 6.25 -11.81 22.98
N ASP A 155 5.86 -11.83 24.25
CA ASP A 155 5.64 -13.05 25.05
C ASP A 155 6.83 -14.05 25.02
N GLY A 156 8.04 -13.55 25.03
CA GLY A 156 9.27 -14.35 24.96
C GLY A 156 9.61 -14.88 23.57
N TRP A 157 8.87 -14.48 22.54
CA TRP A 157 9.14 -14.76 21.15
C TRP A 157 9.86 -13.60 20.47
N THR A 158 10.81 -13.93 19.63
CA THR A 158 11.38 -13.03 18.62
C THR A 158 10.62 -13.25 17.32
N ILE A 159 10.06 -12.20 16.74
CA ILE A 159 9.23 -12.25 15.54
C ILE A 159 9.80 -11.31 14.50
N LEU A 160 10.03 -11.83 13.30
CA LEU A 160 10.50 -11.06 12.16
C LEU A 160 9.82 -11.52 10.88
N SER A 161 9.78 -10.65 9.88
CA SER A 161 9.22 -10.96 8.56
C SER A 161 10.26 -10.70 7.49
N LEU A 162 10.39 -11.66 6.58
CA LEU A 162 11.26 -11.56 5.41
C LEU A 162 10.50 -10.96 4.24
N ASP A 163 11.22 -10.32 3.36
CA ASP A 163 10.64 -9.68 2.18
C ASP A 163 11.42 -10.00 0.89
N GLU A 164 11.06 -9.34 -0.18
CA GLU A 164 11.69 -9.49 -1.49
C GLU A 164 13.09 -8.89 -1.59
N LEU A 165 13.51 -8.07 -0.64
CA LEU A 165 14.87 -7.52 -0.55
C LEU A 165 15.78 -8.40 0.31
N THR A 166 15.21 -9.23 1.16
CA THR A 166 15.97 -10.12 2.05
C THR A 166 16.98 -10.98 1.28
N THR A 167 18.21 -10.99 1.77
CA THR A 167 19.33 -11.75 1.22
C THR A 167 19.66 -12.99 2.06
N LEU A 168 20.42 -13.91 1.48
CA LEU A 168 20.92 -15.06 2.23
C LEU A 168 21.92 -14.65 3.32
N GLU A 169 22.66 -13.58 3.11
CA GLU A 169 23.62 -13.02 4.06
C GLU A 169 22.89 -12.50 5.31
N GLU A 170 21.79 -11.75 5.15
CA GLU A 170 20.96 -11.30 6.27
C GLU A 170 20.36 -12.47 7.06
N VAL A 171 19.92 -13.52 6.38
CA VAL A 171 19.49 -14.77 7.04
C VAL A 171 20.63 -15.38 7.88
N LEU A 172 21.87 -15.34 7.37
CA LEU A 172 23.05 -15.78 8.11
C LEU A 172 23.33 -14.91 9.33
N ILE A 173 23.29 -13.60 9.20
CA ILE A 173 23.49 -12.65 10.30
C ILE A 173 22.48 -12.94 11.42
N ILE A 174 21.21 -13.17 11.10
CA ILE A 174 20.18 -13.52 12.08
C ILE A 174 20.54 -14.81 12.83
N VAL A 175 21.00 -15.84 12.13
CA VAL A 175 21.40 -17.11 12.77
C VAL A 175 22.64 -16.91 13.64
N HIS A 176 23.66 -16.19 13.15
CA HIS A 176 24.87 -15.88 13.90
C HIS A 176 24.60 -15.00 15.12
N SER A 177 23.59 -14.11 15.09
CA SER A 177 23.19 -13.35 16.28
C SER A 177 22.78 -14.24 17.46
N GLN A 178 22.36 -15.47 17.18
CA GLN A 178 21.92 -16.44 18.17
C GLN A 178 22.99 -17.47 18.56
N TYR A 179 23.92 -17.76 17.62
CA TYR A 179 25.00 -18.75 17.79
C TYR A 179 26.28 -18.28 17.12
N ASP A 180 27.38 -18.39 17.85
CA ASP A 180 28.71 -17.99 17.36
C ASP A 180 29.27 -19.04 16.37
N ASP A 181 29.03 -20.36 16.61
CA ASP A 181 29.49 -21.46 15.77
C ASP A 181 28.30 -22.23 15.17
N ILE A 182 28.11 -22.10 13.87
CA ILE A 182 27.04 -22.81 13.15
C ILE A 182 27.65 -24.11 12.58
N PRO A 183 27.17 -25.32 13.00
CA PRO A 183 27.76 -26.59 12.62
C PRO A 183 27.43 -27.06 11.19
N PHE A 184 26.89 -26.20 10.35
CA PHE A 184 26.43 -26.51 8.98
C PHE A 184 26.59 -25.30 8.03
N LYS A 185 26.62 -25.59 6.73
CA LYS A 185 26.54 -24.54 5.72
C LYS A 185 25.08 -24.25 5.40
N ILE A 186 24.66 -23.00 5.58
CA ILE A 186 23.25 -22.59 5.33
C ILE A 186 22.81 -22.85 3.88
N THR A 187 23.77 -22.85 2.95
CA THR A 187 23.54 -23.24 1.54
C THR A 187 23.07 -24.68 1.37
N ASP A 188 23.47 -25.58 2.30
CA ASP A 188 23.07 -26.99 2.24
C ASP A 188 21.61 -27.15 2.72
N ILE A 189 21.18 -26.36 3.67
CA ILE A 189 19.79 -26.30 4.11
C ILE A 189 18.91 -25.76 2.97
N SER A 190 19.32 -24.67 2.36
CA SER A 190 18.54 -24.00 1.32
C SER A 190 18.26 -24.86 0.08
N LYS A 191 19.06 -25.92 -0.15
CA LYS A 191 18.91 -26.85 -1.27
C LYS A 191 18.02 -28.06 -0.96
N LYS A 192 17.86 -28.43 0.31
CA LYS A 192 17.15 -29.67 0.74
C LYS A 192 15.64 -29.49 0.89
N TYR A 193 15.10 -28.34 0.48
CA TYR A 193 13.73 -27.98 0.80
C TYR A 193 12.71 -28.69 -0.12
N GLU A 194 11.85 -29.52 0.45
CA GLU A 194 10.60 -29.98 -0.16
C GLU A 194 9.48 -29.03 0.21
N TRP A 195 8.68 -28.67 -0.78
CA TRP A 195 7.59 -27.71 -0.63
C TRP A 195 6.57 -28.16 0.41
N LEU A 196 6.20 -27.25 1.32
CA LEU A 196 5.11 -27.47 2.27
C LEU A 196 3.82 -27.88 1.57
N SER A 197 2.94 -28.52 2.30
CA SER A 197 1.59 -28.93 1.91
C SER A 197 0.65 -27.80 1.49
N THR A 198 1.15 -26.56 1.45
CA THR A 198 0.36 -25.38 1.08
C THR A 198 -0.24 -25.54 -0.32
N PRO A 199 -1.55 -25.41 -0.49
CA PRO A 199 -2.21 -25.56 -1.78
C PRO A 199 -1.71 -24.51 -2.78
N MET A 200 -0.94 -24.96 -3.75
CA MET A 200 -0.38 -24.12 -4.81
C MET A 200 -1.45 -23.74 -5.83
N ARG A 201 -1.27 -22.57 -6.43
CA ARG A 201 -2.09 -22.13 -7.56
C ARG A 201 -1.90 -23.09 -8.73
N LYS A 202 -3.00 -23.67 -9.23
CA LYS A 202 -3.00 -24.59 -10.37
C LYS A 202 -3.40 -23.89 -11.68
N LYS A 203 -4.26 -22.87 -11.59
CA LYS A 203 -4.73 -22.17 -12.78
C LYS A 203 -3.70 -21.14 -13.26
N PRO A 204 -3.52 -20.98 -14.57
CA PRO A 204 -2.75 -19.90 -15.16
C PRO A 204 -3.29 -18.52 -14.72
N TRP A 205 -2.42 -17.53 -14.64
CA TRP A 205 -2.74 -16.19 -14.22
C TRP A 205 -1.85 -15.19 -14.95
N LEU A 206 -2.23 -13.92 -15.01
CA LEU A 206 -1.53 -12.87 -15.74
C LEU A 206 -1.19 -13.28 -17.18
N GLN A 207 -2.18 -13.80 -17.90
CA GLN A 207 -2.03 -14.30 -19.28
C GLN A 207 -2.16 -13.21 -20.34
N GLN A 208 -2.56 -11.99 -19.96
CA GLN A 208 -2.65 -10.85 -20.86
C GLN A 208 -1.26 -10.47 -21.37
N GLU A 209 -1.17 -10.05 -22.62
CA GLU A 209 0.10 -9.72 -23.31
C GLU A 209 0.97 -8.72 -22.52
N VAL A 210 0.36 -7.78 -21.81
CA VAL A 210 1.06 -6.78 -20.98
C VAL A 210 1.99 -7.41 -19.94
N PHE A 211 1.67 -8.59 -19.43
CA PHE A 211 2.47 -9.29 -18.41
C PHE A 211 3.57 -10.18 -18.99
N THR A 212 3.72 -10.22 -20.32
CA THR A 212 4.76 -11.02 -21.01
C THR A 212 5.66 -10.18 -21.90
N LYS A 213 5.19 -8.99 -22.32
CA LYS A 213 5.86 -8.16 -23.32
C LYS A 213 6.90 -7.19 -22.75
N TYR A 214 6.68 -6.68 -21.54
CA TYR A 214 7.44 -5.56 -20.98
C TYR A 214 8.42 -5.97 -19.87
N GLN A 215 9.05 -7.13 -20.00
CA GLN A 215 9.92 -7.74 -19.01
C GLN A 215 11.39 -7.33 -19.11
N SER A 216 11.70 -6.24 -19.81
CA SER A 216 13.01 -5.63 -19.84
C SER A 216 12.90 -4.13 -19.60
N GLU A 217 13.97 -3.55 -19.05
CA GLU A 217 14.02 -2.12 -18.73
C GLU A 217 13.66 -1.26 -19.95
N THR A 218 14.29 -1.50 -21.09
CA THR A 218 14.02 -0.75 -22.34
C THR A 218 12.56 -0.88 -22.78
N ASN A 219 11.98 -2.08 -22.72
CA ASN A 219 10.59 -2.29 -23.15
C ASN A 219 9.62 -1.64 -22.16
N MET A 220 9.92 -1.67 -20.87
CA MET A 220 9.10 -1.00 -19.86
C MET A 220 9.15 0.52 -20.03
N MET A 221 10.33 1.11 -20.25
CA MET A 221 10.45 2.54 -20.52
C MET A 221 9.66 2.97 -21.76
N ARG A 222 9.71 2.20 -22.84
CA ARG A 222 8.91 2.46 -24.06
C ARG A 222 7.42 2.36 -23.79
N TYR A 223 7.00 1.38 -23.01
CA TYR A 223 5.60 1.21 -22.61
C TYR A 223 5.09 2.38 -21.78
N ILE A 224 5.86 2.81 -20.77
CA ILE A 224 5.51 3.98 -19.97
C ILE A 224 5.37 5.21 -20.86
N ASN A 225 6.32 5.44 -21.77
CA ASN A 225 6.26 6.58 -22.70
C ASN A 225 5.06 6.50 -23.66
N GLU A 226 4.72 5.30 -24.14
CA GLU A 226 3.51 5.08 -24.96
C GLU A 226 2.24 5.46 -24.19
N LEU A 227 2.15 5.11 -22.91
CA LEU A 227 1.00 5.47 -22.07
C LEU A 227 0.94 6.97 -21.80
N VAL A 228 2.07 7.59 -21.49
CA VAL A 228 2.18 9.05 -21.29
C VAL A 228 1.75 9.81 -22.54
N SER A 229 2.11 9.32 -23.75
CA SER A 229 1.74 9.98 -25.00
C SER A 229 0.24 9.94 -25.32
N LYS A 230 -0.53 9.07 -24.65
CA LYS A 230 -2.00 8.96 -24.81
C LYS A 230 -2.77 9.89 -23.89
N ASP A 231 -2.09 10.56 -22.97
CA ASP A 231 -2.69 11.48 -22.03
C ASP A 231 -2.10 12.88 -22.15
N PHE A 232 -2.79 13.84 -21.58
CA PHE A 232 -2.29 15.21 -21.58
C PHE A 232 -1.20 15.36 -20.52
N SER A 233 -0.07 15.94 -20.93
CA SER A 233 1.07 16.20 -20.06
C SER A 233 1.39 17.70 -20.02
N LEU A 234 1.84 18.19 -18.87
CA LEU A 234 2.26 19.60 -18.70
C LEU A 234 3.48 19.98 -19.55
N VAL A 235 4.24 18.99 -20.06
CA VAL A 235 5.31 19.27 -21.03
C VAL A 235 4.77 19.54 -22.43
N ASN A 236 3.52 19.17 -22.70
CA ASN A 236 2.86 19.35 -24.00
C ASN A 236 1.94 20.57 -24.07
N GLY A 237 1.58 21.15 -22.92
CA GLY A 237 0.69 22.30 -22.86
C GLY A 237 0.21 22.63 -21.47
N MET A 238 -0.60 23.69 -21.36
CA MET A 238 -1.19 24.14 -20.09
C MET A 238 -2.47 23.35 -19.78
N MET A 239 -2.60 22.86 -18.57
CA MET A 239 -3.84 22.28 -18.09
C MET A 239 -4.82 23.38 -17.65
N PRO A 240 -6.03 23.44 -18.20
CA PRO A 240 -7.01 24.50 -17.86
C PRO A 240 -7.72 24.28 -16.51
N LEU A 241 -7.35 23.25 -15.76
CA LEU A 241 -7.94 22.90 -14.47
C LEU A 241 -6.95 23.20 -13.34
N GLY A 242 -7.42 23.86 -12.29
CA GLY A 242 -6.71 23.99 -11.03
C GLY A 242 -6.66 22.65 -10.31
N SER A 243 -5.82 21.72 -10.76
CA SER A 243 -5.76 20.38 -10.23
C SER A 243 -4.75 20.26 -9.10
N CYS A 244 -5.18 19.67 -7.98
CA CYS A 244 -4.29 19.28 -6.89
C CYS A 244 -3.28 18.18 -7.27
N THR A 245 -3.46 17.51 -8.41
CA THR A 245 -2.60 16.43 -8.90
C THR A 245 -1.56 16.89 -9.93
N MET A 246 -1.70 18.10 -10.46
CA MET A 246 -0.81 18.63 -11.51
C MET A 246 0.31 19.48 -10.91
N LYS A 247 1.12 18.88 -10.03
CA LYS A 247 2.28 19.55 -9.44
C LYS A 247 3.48 19.43 -10.35
N LEU A 248 4.09 20.57 -10.69
CA LEU A 248 5.36 20.63 -11.39
C LEU A 248 6.48 20.58 -10.36
N ASN A 249 6.87 19.37 -9.99
CA ASN A 249 8.04 19.16 -9.14
C ASN A 249 9.26 18.85 -10.03
N ALA A 250 10.41 19.40 -9.68
CA ALA A 250 11.65 19.00 -10.33
C ALA A 250 11.94 17.51 -10.04
N ALA A 251 12.50 16.80 -11.03
CA ALA A 251 12.87 15.39 -10.84
C ALA A 251 13.85 15.20 -9.67
N SER A 252 14.73 16.17 -9.43
CA SER A 252 15.65 16.18 -8.28
C SER A 252 14.95 16.24 -6.92
N GLU A 253 13.79 16.85 -6.82
CA GLU A 253 13.00 16.89 -5.59
C GLU A 253 12.35 15.54 -5.27
N LEU A 254 12.13 14.70 -6.30
CA LEU A 254 11.55 13.38 -6.15
C LEU A 254 12.59 12.28 -5.92
N MET A 255 13.87 12.54 -6.23
CA MET A 255 14.93 11.54 -6.07
C MET A 255 15.04 10.97 -4.65
N PRO A 256 14.98 11.78 -3.57
CA PRO A 256 15.09 11.29 -2.19
C PRO A 256 14.04 10.24 -1.84
N VAL A 257 12.84 10.27 -2.44
CA VAL A 257 11.77 9.30 -2.17
C VAL A 257 12.19 7.86 -2.47
N SER A 258 13.15 7.66 -3.36
CA SER A 258 13.69 6.36 -3.74
C SER A 258 14.97 5.96 -2.98
N TRP A 259 15.55 6.84 -2.17
CA TRP A 259 16.72 6.50 -1.37
C TRP A 259 16.35 5.57 -0.23
N ASN A 260 17.19 4.60 0.07
CA ASN A 260 16.90 3.55 1.06
C ASN A 260 16.58 4.14 2.45
N GLU A 261 17.26 5.22 2.83
CA GLU A 261 17.10 5.91 4.11
C GLU A 261 15.71 6.52 4.29
N PHE A 262 15.03 6.84 3.18
CA PHE A 262 13.65 7.32 3.17
C PHE A 262 12.66 6.20 2.81
N ALA A 263 12.95 5.46 1.73
CA ALA A 263 12.05 4.48 1.17
C ALA A 263 11.80 3.30 2.12
N ASN A 264 12.83 2.82 2.81
CA ASN A 264 12.78 1.60 3.61
C ASN A 264 12.54 1.84 5.11
N MET A 265 12.30 3.09 5.52
CA MET A 265 12.02 3.40 6.91
C MET A 265 10.62 2.92 7.31
N HIS A 266 10.56 2.04 8.33
CA HIS A 266 9.29 1.58 8.89
C HIS A 266 8.68 2.66 9.80
N PRO A 267 7.35 2.89 9.79
CA PRO A 267 6.71 3.92 10.61
C PRO A 267 6.83 3.68 12.12
N PHE A 268 7.08 2.44 12.55
CA PHE A 268 7.30 2.07 13.95
C PHE A 268 8.77 1.71 14.24
N ALA A 269 9.69 2.22 13.43
CA ALA A 269 11.11 2.14 13.78
C ALA A 269 11.39 2.92 15.07
N PRO A 270 12.40 2.53 15.88
CA PRO A 270 12.80 3.26 17.08
C PRO A 270 13.02 4.75 16.82
N GLU A 271 12.66 5.59 17.78
CA GLU A 271 12.69 7.06 17.60
C GLU A 271 14.09 7.58 17.27
N ASP A 272 15.14 7.02 17.88
CA ASP A 272 16.52 7.34 17.63
C ASP A 272 16.98 7.04 16.19
N GLN A 273 16.30 6.13 15.51
CA GLN A 273 16.55 5.80 14.09
C GLN A 273 15.77 6.70 13.11
N THR A 274 14.81 7.49 13.59
CA THR A 274 13.88 8.29 12.75
C THR A 274 14.09 9.80 12.87
N LEU A 275 15.18 10.25 13.47
CA LEU A 275 15.45 11.67 13.74
C LEU A 275 15.38 12.56 12.48
N GLY A 276 15.79 12.05 11.33
CA GLY A 276 15.67 12.75 10.05
C GLY A 276 14.22 13.01 9.65
N TYR A 277 13.36 12.01 9.76
CA TYR A 277 11.92 12.17 9.50
C TYR A 277 11.25 13.12 10.50
N GLN A 278 11.58 12.98 11.79
CA GLN A 278 11.05 13.86 12.82
C GLN A 278 11.42 15.32 12.54
N LYS A 279 12.67 15.57 12.13
CA LYS A 279 13.11 16.92 11.77
C LYS A 279 12.36 17.46 10.54
N ILE A 280 12.17 16.66 9.48
CA ILE A 280 11.43 17.08 8.29
C ILE A 280 9.99 17.46 8.67
N ILE A 281 9.34 16.64 9.50
CA ILE A 281 7.94 16.88 9.94
C ILE A 281 7.89 18.16 10.76
N PHE A 282 8.78 18.33 11.72
CA PHE A 282 8.83 19.51 12.58
C PHE A 282 9.09 20.79 11.78
N ASP A 283 10.14 20.82 10.96
CA ASP A 283 10.48 22.00 10.16
C ASP A 283 9.32 22.39 9.22
N LEU A 284 8.67 21.41 8.61
CA LEU A 284 7.54 21.65 7.71
C LEU A 284 6.32 22.20 8.46
N GLN A 285 6.03 21.71 9.67
CA GLN A 285 4.96 22.25 10.51
C GLN A 285 5.23 23.70 10.88
N GLU A 286 6.43 24.05 11.32
CA GLU A 286 6.86 25.40 11.63
C GLU A 286 6.69 26.34 10.42
N TRP A 287 7.21 25.96 9.25
CA TRP A 287 7.09 26.77 8.04
C TRP A 287 5.64 26.98 7.62
N LEU A 288 4.81 25.95 7.74
CA LEU A 288 3.39 26.08 7.39
C LEU A 288 2.63 26.96 8.39
N CYS A 289 2.96 26.91 9.70
CA CYS A 289 2.42 27.82 10.68
C CYS A 289 2.78 29.27 10.35
N ASP A 290 4.05 29.55 10.02
CA ASP A 290 4.51 30.89 9.63
C ASP A 290 3.80 31.41 8.37
N ILE A 291 3.66 30.57 7.35
CA ILE A 291 3.02 30.93 6.07
C ILE A 291 1.52 31.21 6.24
N THR A 292 0.84 30.41 7.05
CA THR A 292 -0.63 30.46 7.17
C THR A 292 -1.14 31.31 8.33
N GLY A 293 -0.27 31.60 9.33
CA GLY A 293 -0.63 32.27 10.56
C GLY A 293 -1.45 31.43 11.54
N PHE A 294 -1.57 30.11 11.33
CA PHE A 294 -2.20 29.22 12.28
C PHE A 294 -1.27 28.88 13.45
N ALA A 295 -1.86 28.60 14.60
CA ALA A 295 -1.11 28.27 15.82
C ALA A 295 -0.45 26.88 15.75
N ASP A 296 -1.03 25.95 15.00
CA ASP A 296 -0.53 24.58 14.82
C ASP A 296 -1.07 23.97 13.53
N ILE A 297 -0.36 22.95 13.02
CA ILE A 297 -0.69 22.23 11.80
C ILE A 297 -0.44 20.74 11.98
N SER A 298 -1.37 19.91 11.51
CA SER A 298 -1.19 18.46 11.46
C SER A 298 -0.88 17.99 10.03
N LEU A 299 0.18 17.23 9.86
CA LEU A 299 0.57 16.56 8.62
C LEU A 299 0.04 15.11 8.52
N GLN A 300 -0.82 14.67 9.45
CA GLN A 300 -1.35 13.31 9.49
C GLN A 300 -2.32 12.96 8.36
N PRO A 301 -3.20 13.87 7.87
CA PRO A 301 -4.12 13.53 6.79
C PRO A 301 -3.39 13.11 5.51
N ASN A 302 -3.75 11.95 4.94
CA ASN A 302 -3.11 11.39 3.75
C ASN A 302 -3.58 12.03 2.43
N ALA A 303 -4.64 12.82 2.46
CA ALA A 303 -5.20 13.50 1.29
C ALA A 303 -6.00 14.73 1.71
N GLY A 304 -6.27 15.66 0.77
CA GLY A 304 -7.09 16.85 1.03
C GLY A 304 -8.48 16.53 1.60
N SER A 305 -9.13 15.48 1.09
CA SER A 305 -10.43 15.03 1.62
C SER A 305 -10.36 14.55 3.08
N GLN A 306 -9.26 13.93 3.49
CA GLN A 306 -9.06 13.55 4.88
C GLN A 306 -8.76 14.77 5.76
N GLY A 307 -8.07 15.78 5.24
CA GLY A 307 -7.86 17.06 5.92
C GLY A 307 -9.18 17.78 6.16
N GLU A 308 -10.06 17.85 5.15
CA GLU A 308 -11.41 18.41 5.29
C GLU A 308 -12.23 17.65 6.35
N TYR A 309 -12.20 16.31 6.29
CA TYR A 309 -12.93 15.48 7.25
C TYR A 309 -12.39 15.64 8.68
N ALA A 310 -11.08 15.64 8.87
CA ALA A 310 -10.44 15.89 10.16
C ALA A 310 -10.79 17.25 10.72
N GLY A 311 -10.79 18.29 9.89
CA GLY A 311 -11.21 19.65 10.27
C GLY A 311 -12.67 19.71 10.72
N LEU A 312 -13.56 19.06 9.98
CA LEU A 312 -15.00 19.00 10.33
C LEU A 312 -15.22 18.24 11.65
N LEU A 313 -14.50 17.14 11.88
CA LEU A 313 -14.53 16.39 13.15
C LEU A 313 -14.07 17.27 14.32
N ALA A 314 -12.96 17.99 14.16
CA ALA A 314 -12.45 18.89 15.18
C ALA A 314 -13.46 20.00 15.53
N ILE A 315 -14.11 20.60 14.53
CA ILE A 315 -15.17 21.60 14.71
C ILE A 315 -16.38 21.01 15.43
N GLN A 316 -16.80 19.81 15.05
CA GLN A 316 -17.92 19.13 15.70
C GLN A 316 -17.63 18.85 17.19
N GLU A 317 -16.46 18.31 17.49
CA GLU A 317 -16.06 17.99 18.87
C GLU A 317 -15.87 19.26 19.71
N TYR A 318 -15.37 20.36 19.12
CA TYR A 318 -15.33 21.65 19.79
C TYR A 318 -16.73 22.13 20.22
N HIS A 319 -17.73 22.04 19.35
CA HIS A 319 -19.09 22.43 19.68
C HIS A 319 -19.72 21.48 20.71
N LYS A 320 -19.56 20.17 20.57
CA LYS A 320 -20.04 19.19 21.54
C LYS A 320 -19.45 19.42 22.93
N GLY A 321 -18.14 19.65 23.02
CA GLY A 321 -17.45 19.94 24.28
C GLY A 321 -17.92 21.19 25.00
N ARG A 322 -18.56 22.12 24.28
CA ARG A 322 -19.19 23.34 24.84
C ARG A 322 -20.68 23.19 25.12
N GLY A 323 -21.27 22.04 24.83
CA GLY A 323 -22.70 21.81 24.98
C GLY A 323 -23.55 22.34 23.82
N ASP A 324 -22.94 22.82 22.72
CA ASP A 324 -23.61 23.40 21.55
C ASP A 324 -24.08 22.26 20.58
N HIS A 325 -24.87 21.33 21.07
CA HIS A 325 -25.31 20.15 20.30
C HIS A 325 -26.18 20.46 19.06
N ASN A 326 -26.70 21.68 18.98
CA ASN A 326 -27.54 22.13 17.84
C ASN A 326 -26.73 22.61 16.64
N ARG A 327 -25.41 22.74 16.75
CA ARG A 327 -24.53 23.16 15.65
C ARG A 327 -24.07 21.96 14.80
N ASN A 328 -25.01 21.31 14.13
CA ASN A 328 -24.83 20.13 13.31
C ASN A 328 -25.09 20.35 11.81
N VAL A 329 -25.23 21.60 11.38
CA VAL A 329 -25.45 21.96 9.96
C VAL A 329 -24.19 22.56 9.37
N CYS A 330 -23.75 22.00 8.26
CA CYS A 330 -22.64 22.52 7.46
C CYS A 330 -23.19 23.18 6.18
N LEU A 331 -22.89 24.47 5.97
CA LEU A 331 -23.28 25.18 4.76
C LEU A 331 -22.26 24.92 3.65
N ILE A 332 -22.70 24.34 2.55
CA ILE A 332 -21.86 24.00 1.40
C ILE A 332 -22.42 24.72 0.17
N PRO A 333 -21.66 25.60 -0.50
CA PRO A 333 -22.09 26.25 -1.73
C PRO A 333 -22.40 25.23 -2.82
N THR A 334 -23.36 25.52 -3.68
CA THR A 334 -23.68 24.64 -4.84
C THR A 334 -22.54 24.53 -5.84
N SER A 335 -21.64 25.53 -5.85
CA SER A 335 -20.42 25.58 -6.67
C SER A 335 -19.21 24.97 -5.99
N ALA A 336 -19.35 24.41 -4.78
CA ALA A 336 -18.24 23.78 -4.09
C ALA A 336 -17.71 22.55 -4.82
N HIS A 337 -16.42 22.25 -4.63
CA HIS A 337 -15.83 21.01 -5.13
C HIS A 337 -16.55 19.79 -4.54
N GLY A 338 -16.66 18.71 -5.32
CA GLY A 338 -17.35 17.48 -4.91
C GLY A 338 -16.84 16.83 -3.61
N THR A 339 -15.61 17.13 -3.19
CA THR A 339 -15.03 16.67 -1.93
C THR A 339 -15.78 17.19 -0.71
N ASN A 340 -16.21 18.45 -0.71
CA ASN A 340 -16.86 19.07 0.45
C ASN A 340 -18.16 18.36 0.88
N PRO A 341 -19.13 18.06 -0.01
CA PRO A 341 -20.30 17.27 0.38
C PRO A 341 -19.96 15.84 0.75
N VAL A 342 -18.89 15.24 0.19
CA VAL A 342 -18.44 13.89 0.56
C VAL A 342 -17.92 13.88 2.00
N SER A 343 -17.04 14.79 2.38
CA SER A 343 -16.48 14.90 3.72
C SER A 343 -17.58 15.10 4.78
N TYR A 344 -18.58 15.95 4.49
CA TYR A 344 -19.73 16.14 5.38
C TYR A 344 -20.62 14.90 5.49
N THR A 345 -20.83 14.18 4.39
CA THR A 345 -21.62 12.92 4.41
C THR A 345 -20.96 11.87 5.30
N HIS A 346 -19.63 11.76 5.26
CA HIS A 346 -18.88 10.86 6.14
C HIS A 346 -19.02 11.23 7.62
N LEU A 347 -19.01 12.52 7.94
CA LEU A 347 -19.23 13.02 9.29
C LEU A 347 -20.60 12.57 9.85
N ARG A 348 -21.67 12.69 9.07
CA ARG A 348 -23.02 12.28 9.46
C ARG A 348 -23.21 10.77 9.55
N ALA A 349 -22.52 10.00 8.71
CA ALA A 349 -22.62 8.53 8.71
C ALA A 349 -22.18 7.92 10.05
N HIS A 350 -21.29 8.57 10.78
CA HIS A 350 -20.89 8.14 12.12
C HIS A 350 -21.95 8.43 13.21
N GLU A 351 -22.90 9.34 12.96
CA GLU A 351 -23.97 9.64 13.92
C GLU A 351 -25.18 8.68 13.79
N THR A 352 -25.32 7.98 12.67
CA THR A 352 -26.48 7.09 12.43
C THR A 352 -26.31 5.66 12.92
N VAL A 353 -25.16 5.32 13.52
CA VAL A 353 -24.92 3.99 14.10
C VAL A 353 -25.35 3.89 15.56
N GLY A 354 -25.95 4.94 16.10
CA GLY A 354 -26.35 5.06 17.52
C GLY A 354 -27.85 5.23 17.78
N ASN A 355 -28.74 4.74 16.88
CA ASN A 355 -30.17 4.65 17.14
C ASN A 355 -30.70 3.26 16.87
#